data_9dfe7042937f90d0e6fdfac0c0492cb8
#
_entry.id   9dfe7042937f90d0e6fdfac0c0492cb8
#
_cell.length_a   1.000
_cell.length_b   1.000
_cell.length_c   1.000
_cell.angle_alpha   90.00
_cell.angle_beta   90.00
_cell.angle_gamma   90.00
#
_symmetry.space_group_name_H-M   'P 1'
#
loop_
_entity.id
_entity.type
_entity.pdbx_description
1 polymer ?
#
loop_
_entity_poly.entity_id
_entity_poly.type
_entity_poly.pdbx_seq_one_letter_code
_entity_poly.pdbx_strand_id
1 'polypeptide(L)'
;MKIWKRLAIGALSVMMLCSTVACGDTENAGGDHQHRAVRRAGITPTCQKTGKLEHWECIIDGCGKLFADSACSQEISKTDTVLPKAAHALTNHAKVEATETEHGNIEYWTCGACGKYFEDALAKNEITQADTVDPSLISLVDFHITIPDDRDPVILQLGDPQIIDSDQATGTLNDKAKEMWKWGEDVLEEHCYKYIRETVEETNPDLILVTGDIIYGSYDVNGRVLEDFVAFMETLDVKWAPIMGNHDVESAKGADWQCQQYENAPNCLFKQGDIMGNGNYTIGIMQGGELRRVIVNMDTNGCTGASQASKNNGQTVHHGNNSYGKPFGTYGLQKDQVKWFNDTVKGIQKFVPDVKVSFHLHIPMNAAAEAFNNAYKDLTGNNPVASVNAAGKFGNTAVTRVLYPERIAGHVDGDIGTLYWLWQGDPVPDFWDTAGVHGTVDNTIFNQMKALGTDSFFFGHMHSNSASIVYDGIRFQYGQKCSTYDTTQFIKDDGSISYGNIYYDAEGRATNYDGTEFFTPLVGGTVNPMDKDTGEWKNPYIYYCTGAGKEVDWAQYKKASA
;
A
#
# COMPACT_ATOMS: atom_id res chain seq x y z
N MET A 1 -32.41 -19.62 -24.31
CA MET A 1 -32.42 -20.30 -25.63
C MET A 1 -31.13 -19.92 -26.35
N LYS A 2 -30.15 -20.82 -26.39
CA LYS A 2 -28.83 -20.59 -27.04
C LYS A 2 -28.86 -21.17 -28.43
N ILE A 3 -28.61 -20.36 -29.44
CA ILE A 3 -28.43 -20.82 -30.83
C ILE A 3 -26.93 -20.71 -31.16
N TRP A 4 -26.30 -21.86 -31.22
CA TRP A 4 -24.93 -22.01 -31.74
C TRP A 4 -25.00 -22.11 -33.25
N LYS A 5 -24.38 -21.18 -33.97
CA LYS A 5 -24.05 -21.33 -35.38
C LYS A 5 -22.66 -21.94 -35.51
N ARG A 6 -22.61 -23.18 -35.92
CA ARG A 6 -21.39 -23.87 -36.39
C ARG A 6 -21.08 -23.36 -37.80
N LEU A 7 -19.95 -22.72 -37.98
CA LEU A 7 -19.36 -22.54 -39.30
C LEU A 7 -18.55 -23.80 -39.63
N ALA A 8 -19.00 -24.50 -40.66
CA ALA A 8 -18.27 -25.62 -41.25
C ALA A 8 -17.14 -25.05 -42.12
N ILE A 9 -15.89 -25.29 -41.74
CA ILE A 9 -14.72 -25.06 -42.60
C ILE A 9 -14.62 -26.26 -43.51
N GLY A 10 -14.94 -26.05 -44.81
CA GLY A 10 -14.77 -27.05 -45.85
C GLY A 10 -13.26 -27.29 -46.08
N ALA A 11 -12.81 -28.50 -45.78
CA ALA A 11 -11.50 -28.97 -46.16
C ALA A 11 -11.50 -29.23 -47.68
N LEU A 12 -10.82 -28.33 -48.41
CA LEU A 12 -10.52 -28.56 -49.81
C LEU A 12 -9.36 -29.56 -49.86
N SER A 13 -9.68 -30.82 -50.10
CA SER A 13 -8.68 -31.84 -50.40
C SER A 13 -8.11 -31.60 -51.79
N VAL A 14 -6.95 -30.95 -51.85
CA VAL A 14 -6.17 -30.89 -53.10
C VAL A 14 -5.55 -32.25 -53.33
N MET A 15 -6.08 -33.01 -54.29
CA MET A 15 -5.44 -34.20 -54.82
C MET A 15 -4.15 -33.81 -55.51
N MET A 16 -3.03 -34.17 -54.87
CA MET A 16 -1.68 -33.96 -55.43
C MET A 16 -1.43 -35.02 -56.48
N LEU A 17 -1.53 -34.63 -57.77
CA LEU A 17 -1.04 -35.45 -58.87
C LEU A 17 0.50 -35.49 -58.80
N CYS A 18 1.05 -36.59 -58.33
CA CYS A 18 2.47 -36.90 -58.45
C CYS A 18 2.81 -37.25 -59.92
N SER A 19 3.34 -36.29 -60.67
CA SER A 19 4.00 -36.59 -61.94
C SER A 19 5.41 -37.08 -61.61
N THR A 20 5.64 -38.37 -61.78
CA THR A 20 6.99 -38.96 -61.79
C THR A 20 7.61 -38.81 -63.16
N VAL A 21 8.70 -38.06 -63.26
CA VAL A 21 9.57 -38.07 -64.44
C VAL A 21 10.64 -39.14 -64.20
N ALA A 22 10.63 -40.20 -64.96
CA ALA A 22 11.66 -41.22 -64.91
C ALA A 22 12.85 -40.81 -65.77
N CYS A 23 14.01 -40.61 -65.21
CA CYS A 23 15.27 -40.62 -65.91
C CYS A 23 15.69 -42.07 -66.06
N GLY A 24 15.87 -42.51 -67.27
CA GLY A 24 15.99 -43.89 -67.75
C GLY A 24 16.92 -44.81 -66.96
N ASP A 25 16.56 -46.10 -66.95
CA ASP A 25 17.27 -47.18 -66.26
C ASP A 25 18.57 -47.56 -66.93
N THR A 26 19.68 -47.52 -66.15
CA THR A 26 20.84 -48.42 -66.40
C THR A 26 21.42 -48.81 -65.05
N GLU A 27 21.30 -50.08 -64.65
CA GLU A 27 22.01 -50.65 -63.54
C GLU A 27 23.52 -50.65 -63.76
N ASN A 28 24.29 -49.99 -62.91
CA ASN A 28 25.73 -50.18 -62.78
C ASN A 28 26.09 -50.40 -61.32
N ALA A 29 26.66 -51.54 -61.04
CA ALA A 29 27.14 -51.96 -59.73
C ALA A 29 28.39 -51.14 -59.34
N GLY A 30 28.19 -50.08 -58.60
CA GLY A 30 29.28 -49.25 -58.06
C GLY A 30 28.81 -47.86 -57.68
N GLY A 31 27.99 -47.72 -56.68
CA GLY A 31 27.76 -46.47 -55.96
C GLY A 31 27.07 -45.32 -56.68
N ASP A 32 26.97 -45.24 -57.96
CA ASP A 32 26.29 -44.22 -58.76
C ASP A 32 25.04 -44.80 -59.40
N HIS A 33 23.89 -44.41 -58.91
CA HIS A 33 22.62 -44.72 -59.55
C HIS A 33 22.10 -43.49 -60.30
N GLN A 34 21.33 -43.71 -61.35
CA GLN A 34 20.60 -42.62 -61.98
C GLN A 34 19.46 -42.16 -61.06
N HIS A 35 19.50 -40.90 -60.68
CA HIS A 35 18.53 -40.36 -59.73
C HIS A 35 17.10 -40.39 -60.27
N ARG A 36 16.17 -40.82 -59.44
CA ARG A 36 14.74 -40.77 -59.71
C ARG A 36 14.07 -39.81 -58.68
N ALA A 37 13.77 -38.59 -59.11
CA ALA A 37 13.35 -37.54 -58.23
C ALA A 37 11.87 -37.25 -58.36
N VAL A 38 11.30 -36.90 -57.21
CA VAL A 38 9.93 -36.43 -57.08
C VAL A 38 9.95 -34.95 -56.66
N ARG A 39 9.12 -34.16 -57.33
CA ARG A 39 8.94 -32.72 -56.99
C ARG A 39 8.40 -32.54 -55.59
N ARG A 40 9.06 -31.72 -54.83
CA ARG A 40 8.58 -31.18 -53.55
C ARG A 40 8.19 -29.73 -53.75
N ALA A 41 6.91 -29.42 -53.60
CA ALA A 41 6.43 -28.05 -53.77
C ALA A 41 7.07 -27.10 -52.75
N GLY A 42 7.36 -25.89 -53.21
CA GLY A 42 7.82 -24.81 -52.33
C GLY A 42 6.79 -24.45 -51.27
N ILE A 43 7.27 -23.97 -50.13
CA ILE A 43 6.47 -23.43 -49.03
C ILE A 43 6.87 -21.99 -48.87
N THR A 44 5.95 -21.07 -49.05
CA THR A 44 6.17 -19.63 -48.82
C THR A 44 6.46 -19.40 -47.35
N PRO A 45 7.57 -18.71 -47.01
CA PRO A 45 7.85 -18.39 -45.62
C PRO A 45 6.82 -17.38 -45.06
N THR A 46 6.56 -17.49 -43.79
CA THR A 46 5.83 -16.46 -43.03
C THR A 46 6.77 -15.79 -42.04
N CYS A 47 6.34 -14.74 -41.40
CA CYS A 47 7.12 -14.10 -40.30
C CYS A 47 7.30 -15.02 -39.08
N GLN A 48 6.50 -16.07 -38.96
CA GLN A 48 6.61 -17.05 -37.88
C GLN A 48 7.34 -18.33 -38.26
N LYS A 49 7.26 -18.74 -39.54
CA LYS A 49 7.78 -20.02 -40.01
C LYS A 49 8.69 -19.82 -41.22
N THR A 50 9.77 -20.56 -41.25
CA THR A 50 10.62 -20.69 -42.41
C THR A 50 9.85 -21.35 -43.56
N GLY A 51 10.16 -20.94 -44.79
CA GLY A 51 9.65 -21.57 -45.97
C GLY A 51 10.59 -22.66 -46.52
N LYS A 52 10.22 -23.18 -47.67
CA LYS A 52 11.08 -24.09 -48.45
C LYS A 52 11.07 -23.70 -49.92
N LEU A 53 12.21 -23.76 -50.55
CA LEU A 53 12.30 -23.70 -52.00
C LEU A 53 11.70 -24.97 -52.62
N GLU A 54 11.08 -24.81 -53.75
CA GLU A 54 10.72 -25.97 -54.60
C GLU A 54 11.98 -26.73 -54.94
N HIS A 55 11.95 -28.03 -54.80
CA HIS A 55 13.08 -28.90 -55.07
C HIS A 55 12.61 -30.31 -55.46
N TRP A 56 13.53 -31.11 -55.94
CA TRP A 56 13.29 -32.50 -56.28
C TRP A 56 14.08 -33.41 -55.34
N GLU A 57 13.43 -34.39 -54.79
CA GLU A 57 14.01 -35.34 -53.84
C GLU A 57 14.12 -36.72 -54.48
N CYS A 58 15.32 -37.33 -54.54
CA CYS A 58 15.50 -38.67 -55.01
C CYS A 58 14.76 -39.68 -54.11
N ILE A 59 13.94 -40.52 -54.74
CA ILE A 59 13.11 -41.51 -54.03
C ILE A 59 13.76 -42.93 -54.04
N ILE A 60 14.98 -43.06 -54.54
CA ILE A 60 15.72 -44.31 -54.44
C ILE A 60 16.14 -44.50 -52.97
N ASP A 61 15.85 -45.67 -52.46
CA ASP A 61 16.09 -46.00 -51.07
C ASP A 61 17.59 -45.82 -50.72
N GLY A 62 17.82 -45.12 -49.60
CA GLY A 62 19.16 -44.78 -49.10
C GLY A 62 19.86 -43.61 -49.81
N CYS A 63 19.30 -43.00 -50.86
CA CYS A 63 19.92 -41.88 -51.58
C CYS A 63 19.80 -40.55 -50.85
N GLY A 64 18.57 -40.11 -50.55
CA GLY A 64 18.29 -38.87 -49.80
C GLY A 64 18.80 -37.56 -50.42
N LYS A 65 19.32 -37.57 -51.67
CA LYS A 65 19.83 -36.40 -52.38
C LYS A 65 18.71 -35.50 -52.87
N LEU A 66 18.96 -34.19 -52.79
CA LEU A 66 18.05 -33.15 -53.26
C LEU A 66 18.63 -32.43 -54.46
N PHE A 67 17.77 -31.96 -55.37
CA PHE A 67 18.15 -31.29 -56.57
C PHE A 67 17.32 -30.02 -56.80
N ALA A 68 17.93 -29.01 -57.39
CA ALA A 68 17.27 -27.77 -57.76
C ALA A 68 16.37 -27.90 -59.00
N ASP A 69 16.56 -28.95 -59.81
CA ASP A 69 15.88 -29.15 -61.07
C ASP A 69 15.38 -30.60 -61.26
N SER A 70 14.44 -30.79 -62.19
CA SER A 70 13.81 -32.07 -62.45
C SER A 70 14.76 -33.07 -63.20
N ALA A 71 15.82 -32.58 -63.78
CA ALA A 71 16.80 -33.39 -64.45
C ALA A 71 17.89 -33.97 -63.54
N CYS A 72 17.83 -33.61 -62.25
CA CYS A 72 18.79 -33.96 -61.19
C CYS A 72 20.23 -33.50 -61.53
N SER A 73 20.38 -32.40 -62.29
CA SER A 73 21.65 -31.89 -62.71
C SER A 73 22.38 -31.05 -61.68
N GLN A 74 21.63 -30.41 -60.76
CA GLN A 74 22.18 -29.55 -59.73
C GLN A 74 21.80 -30.09 -58.36
N GLU A 75 22.73 -30.77 -57.71
CA GLU A 75 22.54 -31.22 -56.30
C GLU A 75 22.59 -30.03 -55.35
N ILE A 76 21.68 -30.02 -54.42
CA ILE A 76 21.58 -29.01 -53.37
C ILE A 76 21.51 -29.66 -51.98
N SER A 77 21.94 -28.93 -50.98
CA SER A 77 21.86 -29.39 -49.60
C SER A 77 20.46 -29.14 -48.99
N LYS A 78 20.17 -29.81 -47.90
CA LYS A 78 18.93 -29.63 -47.16
C LYS A 78 18.79 -28.19 -46.64
N THR A 79 19.92 -27.56 -46.33
CA THR A 79 19.97 -26.14 -45.87
C THR A 79 19.66 -25.17 -47.00
N ASP A 80 20.04 -25.49 -48.24
CA ASP A 80 19.78 -24.65 -49.41
C ASP A 80 18.29 -24.59 -49.76
N THR A 81 17.50 -25.57 -49.30
CA THR A 81 16.05 -25.57 -49.50
C THR A 81 15.32 -24.68 -48.50
N VAL A 82 15.96 -24.21 -47.42
CA VAL A 82 15.30 -23.44 -46.38
C VAL A 82 15.23 -21.96 -46.75
N LEU A 83 14.01 -21.43 -46.87
CA LEU A 83 13.79 -20.01 -46.98
C LEU A 83 13.70 -19.40 -45.56
N PRO A 84 14.46 -18.34 -45.28
CA PRO A 84 14.34 -17.65 -43.98
C PRO A 84 12.92 -17.15 -43.77
N LYS A 85 12.57 -16.90 -42.52
CA LYS A 85 11.29 -16.25 -42.17
C LYS A 85 11.15 -14.96 -42.97
N ALA A 86 9.94 -14.65 -43.39
CA ALA A 86 9.62 -13.36 -43.96
C ALA A 86 9.71 -12.25 -42.89
N ALA A 87 10.00 -11.04 -43.31
CA ALA A 87 9.92 -9.91 -42.43
C ALA A 87 8.48 -9.69 -41.95
N HIS A 88 8.31 -9.10 -40.76
CA HIS A 88 7.01 -8.68 -40.27
C HIS A 88 6.46 -7.53 -41.11
N ALA A 89 5.19 -7.62 -41.52
CA ALA A 89 4.46 -6.52 -42.15
C ALA A 89 3.89 -5.61 -41.05
N LEU A 90 4.65 -4.60 -40.72
CA LEU A 90 4.38 -3.75 -39.56
C LEU A 90 3.49 -2.55 -39.90
N THR A 91 2.53 -2.28 -39.03
CA THR A 91 1.74 -1.05 -39.01
C THR A 91 2.14 -0.27 -37.75
N ASN A 92 2.52 0.99 -37.93
CA ASN A 92 2.86 1.90 -36.84
C ASN A 92 1.58 2.42 -36.14
N HIS A 93 1.62 2.49 -34.83
CA HIS A 93 0.68 3.16 -33.97
C HIS A 93 1.44 4.24 -33.19
N ALA A 94 1.17 5.50 -33.53
CA ALA A 94 1.82 6.64 -32.89
C ALA A 94 1.47 6.70 -31.40
N LYS A 95 2.39 7.24 -30.60
CA LYS A 95 2.13 7.50 -29.17
C LYS A 95 0.93 8.42 -29.00
N VAL A 96 0.05 8.09 -28.06
CA VAL A 96 -1.01 8.94 -27.52
C VAL A 96 -0.72 9.10 -26.03
N GLU A 97 -0.55 10.32 -25.59
CA GLU A 97 -0.32 10.60 -24.16
C GLU A 97 -1.56 10.24 -23.34
N ALA A 98 -1.36 9.57 -22.22
CA ALA A 98 -2.44 9.38 -21.26
C ALA A 98 -2.84 10.71 -20.63
N THR A 99 -4.09 10.79 -20.21
CA THR A 99 -4.60 11.91 -19.43
C THR A 99 -4.89 11.45 -17.98
N GLU A 100 -5.40 12.33 -17.16
CA GLU A 100 -5.86 11.96 -15.83
C GLU A 100 -6.84 10.79 -15.88
N THR A 101 -7.80 10.79 -16.81
CA THR A 101 -8.90 9.84 -16.85
C THR A 101 -8.90 8.88 -18.04
N GLU A 102 -8.16 9.17 -19.10
CA GLU A 102 -8.14 8.36 -20.31
C GLU A 102 -6.77 7.72 -20.52
N HIS A 103 -6.76 6.44 -20.87
CA HIS A 103 -5.55 5.74 -21.25
C HIS A 103 -5.00 6.28 -22.57
N GLY A 104 -3.71 6.41 -22.65
CA GLY A 104 -2.95 6.59 -23.86
C GLY A 104 -2.36 5.28 -24.39
N ASN A 105 -1.38 5.40 -25.27
CA ASN A 105 -0.54 4.28 -25.69
C ASN A 105 0.89 4.76 -25.97
N ILE A 106 1.86 3.88 -25.73
CA ILE A 106 3.23 4.07 -26.24
C ILE A 106 3.24 4.02 -27.77
N GLU A 107 4.27 4.50 -28.42
CA GLU A 107 4.48 4.19 -29.84
C GLU A 107 4.79 2.70 -29.97
N TYR A 108 4.06 2.00 -30.86
CA TYR A 108 4.24 0.58 -31.08
C TYR A 108 3.87 0.16 -32.50
N TRP A 109 4.22 -1.06 -32.86
CA TRP A 109 3.95 -1.63 -34.18
C TRP A 109 3.20 -2.95 -34.03
N THR A 110 2.25 -3.18 -34.91
CA THR A 110 1.56 -4.47 -35.02
C THR A 110 1.87 -5.16 -36.34
N CYS A 111 2.05 -6.46 -36.30
CA CYS A 111 2.18 -7.26 -37.55
C CYS A 111 0.81 -7.81 -37.96
N GLY A 112 0.29 -7.32 -39.06
CA GLY A 112 -1.01 -7.76 -39.62
C GLY A 112 -1.07 -9.24 -39.97
N ALA A 113 0.09 -9.89 -40.24
CA ALA A 113 0.16 -11.28 -40.61
C ALA A 113 0.16 -12.27 -39.43
N CYS A 114 0.68 -11.86 -38.27
CA CYS A 114 0.80 -12.75 -37.11
C CYS A 114 0.16 -12.21 -35.83
N GLY A 115 -0.34 -10.97 -35.82
CA GLY A 115 -1.02 -10.35 -34.70
C GLY A 115 -0.11 -9.95 -33.53
N LYS A 116 1.23 -10.01 -33.69
CA LYS A 116 2.18 -9.65 -32.65
C LYS A 116 2.40 -8.15 -32.57
N TYR A 117 2.78 -7.71 -31.39
CA TYR A 117 3.09 -6.32 -31.06
C TYR A 117 4.59 -6.15 -30.86
N PHE A 118 5.13 -5.00 -31.23
CA PHE A 118 6.55 -4.70 -31.14
C PHE A 118 6.75 -3.25 -30.68
N GLU A 119 7.77 -3.05 -29.88
CA GLU A 119 8.18 -1.73 -29.39
C GLU A 119 8.99 -0.94 -30.44
N ASP A 120 9.49 -1.62 -31.48
CA ASP A 120 10.37 -1.03 -32.50
C ASP A 120 9.96 -1.39 -33.93
N ALA A 121 10.28 -0.49 -34.85
CA ALA A 121 10.00 -0.63 -36.29
C ALA A 121 10.74 -1.79 -36.98
N LEU A 122 11.66 -2.45 -36.32
CA LEU A 122 12.44 -3.59 -36.85
C LEU A 122 11.93 -4.93 -36.31
N ALA A 123 10.88 -4.92 -35.48
CA ALA A 123 10.30 -6.09 -34.80
C ALA A 123 11.34 -6.91 -34.01
N LYS A 124 12.28 -6.24 -33.36
CA LYS A 124 13.30 -6.89 -32.52
C LYS A 124 12.77 -7.14 -31.11
N ASN A 125 11.97 -6.20 -30.56
CA ASN A 125 11.45 -6.24 -29.22
C ASN A 125 9.95 -6.56 -29.29
N GLU A 126 9.60 -7.82 -29.11
CA GLU A 126 8.21 -8.27 -29.03
C GLU A 126 7.64 -7.92 -27.66
N ILE A 127 6.47 -7.31 -27.63
CA ILE A 127 5.72 -6.91 -26.45
C ILE A 127 4.32 -7.52 -26.48
N THR A 128 3.60 -7.46 -25.37
CA THR A 128 2.18 -7.83 -25.32
C THR A 128 1.28 -6.65 -25.67
N GLN A 129 0.01 -6.90 -25.94
CA GLN A 129 -0.98 -5.82 -26.11
C GLN A 129 -1.11 -4.96 -24.85
N ALA A 130 -1.00 -5.56 -23.67
CA ALA A 130 -1.06 -4.82 -22.41
C ALA A 130 0.12 -3.84 -22.25
N ASP A 131 1.28 -4.20 -22.76
CA ASP A 131 2.46 -3.32 -22.71
C ASP A 131 2.35 -2.09 -23.61
N THR A 132 1.38 -2.06 -24.54
CA THR A 132 1.15 -0.89 -25.39
C THR A 132 0.36 0.21 -24.69
N VAL A 133 -0.30 -0.09 -23.57
CA VAL A 133 -1.16 0.86 -22.86
C VAL A 133 -0.30 1.81 -22.04
N ASP A 134 -0.55 3.11 -22.20
CA ASP A 134 -0.13 4.16 -21.28
C ASP A 134 -1.32 4.44 -20.35
N PRO A 135 -1.27 4.02 -19.07
CA PRO A 135 -2.45 4.06 -18.22
C PRO A 135 -2.83 5.49 -17.84
N SER A 136 -4.12 5.76 -17.71
CA SER A 136 -4.59 7.01 -17.11
C SER A 136 -4.10 7.13 -15.67
N LEU A 137 -3.82 8.35 -15.20
CA LEU A 137 -3.17 8.54 -13.89
C LEU A 137 -4.02 8.01 -12.74
N ILE A 138 -5.33 8.19 -12.78
CA ILE A 138 -6.24 7.67 -11.74
C ILE A 138 -6.28 6.14 -11.69
N SER A 139 -5.93 5.45 -12.78
CA SER A 139 -5.90 3.99 -12.83
C SER A 139 -4.65 3.38 -12.20
N LEU A 140 -3.67 4.20 -11.84
CA LEU A 140 -2.42 3.76 -11.19
C LEU A 140 -2.59 3.52 -9.70
N VAL A 141 -3.69 3.98 -9.10
CA VAL A 141 -3.97 3.91 -7.67
C VAL A 141 -5.34 3.28 -7.42
N ASP A 142 -5.56 2.75 -6.21
CA ASP A 142 -6.87 2.17 -5.86
C ASP A 142 -7.95 3.24 -5.73
N PHE A 143 -7.59 4.39 -5.15
CA PHE A 143 -8.45 5.55 -4.97
C PHE A 143 -7.71 6.83 -5.35
N HIS A 144 -8.45 7.88 -5.65
CA HIS A 144 -7.88 9.21 -5.86
C HIS A 144 -8.82 10.29 -5.32
N ILE A 145 -8.20 11.43 -5.01
CA ILE A 145 -8.90 12.69 -4.79
C ILE A 145 -8.33 13.72 -5.74
N THR A 146 -9.20 14.51 -6.38
CA THR A 146 -8.79 15.60 -7.26
C THR A 146 -9.04 16.93 -6.57
N ILE A 147 -8.01 17.72 -6.44
CA ILE A 147 -8.01 18.98 -5.69
C ILE A 147 -7.90 20.16 -6.67
N PRO A 148 -8.63 21.26 -6.45
CA PRO A 148 -8.52 22.45 -7.28
C PRO A 148 -7.08 23.01 -7.33
N ASP A 149 -6.69 23.53 -8.51
CA ASP A 149 -5.32 23.98 -8.77
C ASP A 149 -4.94 25.30 -8.11
N ASP A 150 -5.93 26.01 -7.56
CA ASP A 150 -5.76 27.35 -7.01
C ASP A 150 -5.37 27.38 -5.52
N ARG A 151 -5.30 26.24 -4.88
CA ARG A 151 -4.97 26.14 -3.45
C ARG A 151 -4.13 24.90 -3.12
N ASP A 152 -3.46 24.96 -1.99
CA ASP A 152 -2.77 23.82 -1.42
C ASP A 152 -3.76 22.74 -0.92
N PRO A 153 -3.47 21.47 -1.16
CA PRO A 153 -4.18 20.36 -0.51
C PRO A 153 -3.97 20.34 1.00
N VAL A 154 -5.00 19.97 1.74
CA VAL A 154 -4.96 19.83 3.20
C VAL A 154 -5.35 18.42 3.60
N ILE A 155 -4.43 17.68 4.21
CA ILE A 155 -4.66 16.33 4.70
C ILE A 155 -4.70 16.35 6.22
N LEU A 156 -5.82 15.95 6.80
CA LEU A 156 -6.00 15.85 8.24
C LEU A 156 -5.66 14.44 8.71
N GLN A 157 -4.82 14.31 9.72
CA GLN A 157 -4.55 13.04 10.41
C GLN A 157 -5.25 13.04 11.77
N LEU A 158 -6.14 12.08 11.99
CA LEU A 158 -6.81 11.81 13.26
C LEU A 158 -6.20 10.58 13.92
N GLY A 159 -5.66 10.76 15.11
CA GLY A 159 -5.06 9.66 15.88
C GLY A 159 -6.07 8.98 16.78
N ASP A 160 -6.10 7.67 16.74
CA ASP A 160 -6.62 6.74 17.75
C ASP A 160 -7.94 7.19 18.44
N PRO A 161 -9.07 7.17 17.75
CA PRO A 161 -10.37 7.48 18.38
C PRO A 161 -10.68 6.59 19.58
N GLN A 162 -10.34 5.31 19.51
CA GLN A 162 -10.46 4.28 20.57
C GLN A 162 -11.81 4.26 21.29
N ILE A 163 -12.88 4.35 20.54
CA ILE A 163 -14.23 4.42 21.07
C ILE A 163 -14.58 3.11 21.78
N ILE A 164 -15.06 3.25 23.01
CA ILE A 164 -15.48 2.13 23.86
C ILE A 164 -17.01 2.15 23.94
N ASP A 165 -17.64 1.03 23.62
CA ASP A 165 -19.08 0.87 23.77
C ASP A 165 -19.45 0.62 25.23
N SER A 166 -20.08 1.59 25.81
CA SER A 166 -20.51 1.58 27.18
C SER A 166 -21.72 0.68 27.43
N ASP A 167 -22.60 0.53 26.46
CA ASP A 167 -23.81 -0.31 26.55
C ASP A 167 -23.48 -1.79 26.60
N GLN A 168 -22.32 -2.18 26.13
CA GLN A 168 -21.85 -3.57 26.11
C GLN A 168 -21.10 -3.96 27.39
N ALA A 169 -21.11 -3.11 28.37
CA ALA A 169 -20.46 -3.27 29.67
C ALA A 169 -21.04 -4.40 30.53
N THR A 170 -21.35 -5.56 29.96
CA THR A 170 -21.93 -6.66 30.72
C THR A 170 -20.89 -7.64 31.22
N GLY A 171 -20.69 -7.68 32.52
CA GLY A 171 -20.14 -8.85 33.23
C GLY A 171 -18.63 -9.08 33.19
N THR A 172 -17.91 -8.68 32.18
CA THR A 172 -16.47 -8.97 31.98
C THR A 172 -15.58 -7.75 31.92
N LEU A 173 -16.15 -6.56 31.95
CA LEU A 173 -15.36 -5.33 31.91
C LEU A 173 -14.52 -5.20 33.18
N ASN A 174 -13.25 -4.95 32.95
CA ASN A 174 -12.37 -4.63 34.05
C ASN A 174 -12.80 -3.33 34.74
N ASP A 175 -12.30 -3.13 35.93
CA ASP A 175 -12.67 -1.97 36.75
C ASP A 175 -12.34 -0.64 36.03
N LYS A 176 -11.31 -0.61 35.16
CA LYS A 176 -10.92 0.54 34.33
C LYS A 176 -12.04 1.02 33.41
N ALA A 177 -12.68 0.11 32.69
CA ALA A 177 -13.78 0.48 31.80
C ALA A 177 -14.99 1.02 32.59
N LYS A 178 -15.32 0.38 33.72
CA LYS A 178 -16.38 0.87 34.62
C LYS A 178 -16.07 2.24 35.18
N GLU A 179 -14.80 2.52 35.43
CA GLU A 179 -14.36 3.83 35.88
C GLU A 179 -14.51 4.90 34.82
N MET A 180 -14.19 4.57 33.56
CA MET A 180 -14.32 5.51 32.45
C MET A 180 -15.78 5.93 32.20
N TRP A 181 -16.76 5.07 32.51
CA TRP A 181 -18.19 5.35 32.34
C TRP A 181 -18.89 5.88 33.56
N LYS A 182 -18.14 6.18 34.61
CA LYS A 182 -18.72 6.68 35.87
C LYS A 182 -19.65 7.90 35.69
N TRP A 183 -19.40 8.71 34.67
CA TRP A 183 -20.07 9.99 34.45
C TRP A 183 -21.11 9.99 33.32
N GLY A 184 -21.41 8.85 32.77
CA GLY A 184 -22.35 8.73 31.66
C GLY A 184 -21.66 8.27 30.39
N GLU A 185 -22.27 7.33 29.80
CA GLU A 185 -21.78 6.52 28.72
C GLU A 185 -21.71 7.32 27.43
N ASP A 186 -22.77 8.03 27.13
CA ASP A 186 -22.91 8.79 25.89
C ASP A 186 -22.00 10.02 25.85
N VAL A 187 -21.56 10.54 26.99
CA VAL A 187 -20.79 11.78 27.07
C VAL A 187 -19.43 11.67 26.35
N LEU A 188 -18.73 10.56 26.51
CA LEU A 188 -17.43 10.35 25.85
C LEU A 188 -17.59 10.22 24.33
N GLU A 189 -18.62 9.53 23.87
CA GLU A 189 -18.92 9.35 22.45
C GLU A 189 -19.33 10.67 21.80
N GLU A 190 -20.25 11.43 22.45
CA GLU A 190 -20.63 12.78 22.03
C GLU A 190 -19.43 13.74 21.95
N HIS A 191 -18.54 13.71 22.94
CA HIS A 191 -17.32 14.53 22.92
C HIS A 191 -16.37 14.10 21.79
N CYS A 192 -16.19 12.81 21.54
CA CYS A 192 -15.36 12.32 20.44
C CYS A 192 -15.86 12.86 19.10
N TYR A 193 -17.14 12.69 18.81
CA TYR A 193 -17.73 13.18 17.55
C TYR A 193 -17.71 14.71 17.46
N LYS A 194 -17.92 15.40 18.56
CA LYS A 194 -17.82 16.86 18.62
C LYS A 194 -16.40 17.33 18.30
N TYR A 195 -15.38 16.73 18.88
CA TYR A 195 -13.98 17.10 18.62
C TYR A 195 -13.56 16.84 17.17
N ILE A 196 -13.95 15.70 16.62
CA ILE A 196 -13.66 15.40 15.21
C ILE A 196 -14.37 16.41 14.30
N ARG A 197 -15.65 16.69 14.53
CA ARG A 197 -16.42 17.66 13.74
C ARG A 197 -15.82 19.06 13.80
N GLU A 198 -15.52 19.56 15.00
CA GLU A 198 -14.86 20.86 15.21
C GLU A 198 -13.53 20.92 14.46
N THR A 199 -12.71 19.85 14.55
CA THR A 199 -11.43 19.78 13.85
C THR A 199 -11.62 19.86 12.35
N VAL A 200 -12.59 19.14 11.79
CA VAL A 200 -12.86 19.12 10.34
C VAL A 200 -13.40 20.48 9.88
N GLU A 201 -14.34 21.07 10.60
CA GLU A 201 -14.93 22.38 10.27
C GLU A 201 -13.89 23.50 10.26
N GLU A 202 -12.97 23.51 11.22
CA GLU A 202 -11.94 24.54 11.36
C GLU A 202 -10.74 24.35 10.42
N THR A 203 -10.41 23.10 10.08
CA THR A 203 -9.24 22.80 9.24
C THR A 203 -9.59 22.61 7.77
N ASN A 204 -10.87 22.39 7.45
CA ASN A 204 -11.41 22.19 6.11
C ASN A 204 -10.53 21.28 5.23
N PRO A 205 -10.33 20.02 5.62
CA PRO A 205 -9.43 19.11 4.92
C PRO A 205 -10.05 18.55 3.63
N ASP A 206 -9.18 18.16 2.69
CA ASP A 206 -9.56 17.44 1.48
C ASP A 206 -9.62 15.92 1.68
N LEU A 207 -8.84 15.43 2.65
CA LEU A 207 -8.78 14.02 3.01
C LEU A 207 -8.52 13.91 4.51
N ILE A 208 -9.20 12.96 5.14
CA ILE A 208 -8.96 12.58 6.53
C ILE A 208 -8.28 11.21 6.55
N LEU A 209 -7.10 11.11 7.15
CA LEU A 209 -6.44 9.85 7.48
C LEU A 209 -6.78 9.50 8.93
N VAL A 210 -7.37 8.33 9.17
CA VAL A 210 -7.64 7.82 10.52
C VAL A 210 -6.64 6.71 10.82
N THR A 211 -5.73 6.95 11.74
CA THR A 211 -4.53 6.13 11.95
C THR A 211 -4.76 4.83 12.73
N GLY A 212 -5.95 4.25 12.65
CA GLY A 212 -6.30 2.99 13.31
C GLY A 212 -6.74 3.17 14.75
N ASP A 213 -6.99 2.05 15.42
CA ASP A 213 -7.59 2.02 16.76
C ASP A 213 -8.84 2.91 16.85
N ILE A 214 -9.73 2.73 15.87
CA ILE A 214 -11.00 3.47 15.81
C ILE A 214 -11.87 3.05 16.97
N ILE A 215 -11.94 1.74 17.22
CA ILE A 215 -12.67 1.16 18.34
C ILE A 215 -11.70 0.45 19.29
N TYR A 216 -12.06 0.39 20.54
CA TYR A 216 -11.43 -0.51 21.50
C TYR A 216 -12.17 -1.87 21.43
N GLY A 217 -11.79 -2.68 20.46
CA GLY A 217 -12.58 -3.85 20.04
C GLY A 217 -12.86 -4.88 21.10
N SER A 218 -12.00 -5.02 22.12
CA SER A 218 -12.26 -5.90 23.28
C SER A 218 -13.57 -5.58 24.02
N TYR A 219 -14.11 -4.39 23.83
CA TYR A 219 -15.37 -3.92 24.41
C TYR A 219 -16.49 -3.80 23.38
N ASP A 220 -16.27 -4.25 22.15
CA ASP A 220 -17.25 -4.26 21.09
C ASP A 220 -17.72 -5.67 20.78
N VAL A 221 -18.94 -5.99 21.21
CA VAL A 221 -19.58 -7.32 21.03
C VAL A 221 -20.52 -7.33 19.82
N ASN A 222 -21.20 -6.21 19.55
CA ASN A 222 -22.28 -6.14 18.56
C ASN A 222 -21.95 -5.28 17.33
N GLY A 223 -20.88 -4.50 17.33
CA GLY A 223 -20.44 -3.67 16.23
C GLY A 223 -21.08 -2.28 16.16
N ARG A 224 -21.96 -1.92 17.13
CA ARG A 224 -22.69 -0.64 17.12
C ARG A 224 -21.76 0.57 16.99
N VAL A 225 -20.70 0.60 17.77
CA VAL A 225 -19.79 1.75 17.83
C VAL A 225 -19.14 2.01 16.48
N LEU A 226 -18.74 0.96 15.77
CA LEU A 226 -18.17 1.13 14.44
C LEU A 226 -19.21 1.59 13.42
N GLU A 227 -20.43 1.02 13.47
CA GLU A 227 -21.54 1.46 12.60
C GLU A 227 -21.85 2.94 12.81
N ASP A 228 -21.93 3.38 14.06
CA ASP A 228 -22.18 4.78 14.43
C ASP A 228 -21.02 5.70 14.02
N PHE A 229 -19.77 5.27 14.21
CA PHE A 229 -18.60 6.03 13.77
C PHE A 229 -18.58 6.20 12.25
N VAL A 230 -18.82 5.13 11.50
CA VAL A 230 -18.89 5.19 10.02
C VAL A 230 -20.01 6.14 9.59
N ALA A 231 -21.20 5.99 10.18
CA ALA A 231 -22.31 6.88 9.88
C ALA A 231 -22.00 8.35 10.21
N PHE A 232 -21.33 8.60 11.32
CA PHE A 232 -20.88 9.93 11.69
C PHE A 232 -19.87 10.50 10.68
N MET A 233 -18.84 9.75 10.30
CA MET A 233 -17.84 10.19 9.31
C MET A 233 -18.47 10.55 7.98
N GLU A 234 -19.48 9.81 7.54
CA GLU A 234 -20.25 10.13 6.32
C GLU A 234 -21.00 11.47 6.41
N THR A 235 -21.33 11.95 7.62
CA THR A 235 -21.97 13.28 7.80
C THR A 235 -21.01 14.45 7.62
N LEU A 236 -19.70 14.21 7.58
CA LEU A 236 -18.70 15.26 7.44
C LEU A 236 -18.50 15.71 5.98
N ASP A 237 -19.01 14.94 5.03
CA ASP A 237 -18.91 15.21 3.58
C ASP A 237 -17.46 15.43 3.09
N VAL A 238 -16.51 14.74 3.71
CA VAL A 238 -15.08 14.72 3.38
C VAL A 238 -14.66 13.29 3.12
N LYS A 239 -13.80 13.06 2.13
CA LYS A 239 -13.21 11.74 1.92
C LYS A 239 -12.33 11.37 3.11
N TRP A 240 -12.43 10.11 3.57
CA TRP A 240 -11.67 9.62 4.70
C TRP A 240 -11.11 8.22 4.43
N ALA A 241 -9.99 7.91 5.07
CA ALA A 241 -9.23 6.70 4.82
C ALA A 241 -8.73 6.11 6.16
N PRO A 242 -9.36 5.04 6.65
CA PRO A 242 -8.94 4.35 7.86
C PRO A 242 -7.86 3.32 7.55
N ILE A 243 -7.03 3.03 8.54
CA ILE A 243 -6.24 1.80 8.61
C ILE A 243 -6.65 1.01 9.84
N MET A 244 -6.33 -0.29 9.87
CA MET A 244 -6.56 -1.10 11.06
C MET A 244 -5.47 -0.85 12.10
N GLY A 245 -5.89 -0.64 13.35
CA GLY A 245 -5.04 -0.66 14.52
C GLY A 245 -5.05 -2.00 15.24
N ASN A 246 -4.32 -2.09 16.34
CA ASN A 246 -4.24 -3.34 17.11
C ASN A 246 -5.50 -3.64 17.92
N HIS A 247 -6.30 -2.63 18.26
CA HIS A 247 -7.56 -2.82 18.97
C HIS A 247 -8.75 -3.08 18.05
N ASP A 248 -8.73 -2.61 16.81
CA ASP A 248 -9.85 -2.80 15.88
C ASP A 248 -10.18 -4.29 15.66
N VAL A 249 -9.15 -5.11 15.47
CA VAL A 249 -9.31 -6.55 15.21
C VAL A 249 -9.76 -7.36 16.43
N GLU A 250 -9.87 -6.76 17.61
CA GLU A 250 -10.34 -7.40 18.83
C GLU A 250 -11.87 -7.52 18.90
N SER A 251 -12.61 -6.81 18.05
CA SER A 251 -14.07 -6.85 18.02
C SER A 251 -14.60 -8.24 17.76
N ALA A 252 -15.67 -8.60 18.47
CA ALA A 252 -16.36 -9.87 18.28
C ALA A 252 -16.97 -10.04 16.88
N LYS A 253 -17.19 -8.95 16.15
CA LYS A 253 -17.66 -8.96 14.76
C LYS A 253 -16.57 -9.39 13.78
N GLY A 254 -15.31 -9.22 14.17
CA GLY A 254 -14.15 -9.59 13.36
C GLY A 254 -13.79 -8.56 12.30
N ALA A 255 -12.55 -8.66 11.81
CA ALA A 255 -11.98 -7.71 10.88
C ALA A 255 -12.68 -7.68 9.51
N ASP A 256 -13.07 -8.84 8.96
CA ASP A 256 -13.77 -8.91 7.67
C ASP A 256 -15.08 -8.11 7.67
N TRP A 257 -15.82 -8.16 8.77
CA TRP A 257 -17.05 -7.39 8.91
C TRP A 257 -16.74 -5.88 8.98
N GLN A 258 -15.72 -5.48 9.71
CA GLN A 258 -15.30 -4.07 9.78
C GLN A 258 -14.87 -3.55 8.41
N CYS A 259 -14.06 -4.32 7.66
CA CYS A 259 -13.68 -3.97 6.30
C CYS A 259 -14.90 -3.72 5.41
N GLN A 260 -15.94 -4.56 5.53
CA GLN A 260 -17.18 -4.39 4.79
C GLN A 260 -17.92 -3.10 5.17
N GLN A 261 -17.88 -2.66 6.45
CA GLN A 261 -18.46 -1.38 6.85
C GLN A 261 -17.73 -0.23 6.14
N TYR A 262 -16.41 -0.25 6.10
CA TYR A 262 -15.61 0.77 5.43
C TYR A 262 -15.82 0.76 3.91
N GLU A 263 -15.79 -0.41 3.26
CA GLU A 263 -15.98 -0.55 1.81
C GLU A 263 -17.38 -0.13 1.34
N ASN A 264 -18.39 -0.23 2.21
CA ASN A 264 -19.76 0.19 1.90
C ASN A 264 -20.02 1.68 2.14
N ALA A 265 -19.12 2.40 2.81
CA ALA A 265 -19.29 3.82 3.12
C ALA A 265 -18.87 4.70 1.91
N PRO A 266 -19.76 5.55 1.37
CA PRO A 266 -19.52 6.26 0.11
C PRO A 266 -18.34 7.24 0.12
N ASN A 267 -18.02 7.83 1.27
CA ASN A 267 -16.89 8.74 1.42
C ASN A 267 -15.62 8.07 1.94
N CYS A 268 -15.72 6.80 2.34
CA CYS A 268 -14.58 6.03 2.82
C CYS A 268 -13.74 5.51 1.65
N LEU A 269 -12.47 5.83 1.66
CA LEU A 269 -11.49 5.29 0.71
C LEU A 269 -10.78 4.12 1.38
N PHE A 270 -11.38 2.94 1.26
CA PHE A 270 -10.86 1.73 1.89
C PHE A 270 -11.00 0.52 0.97
N LYS A 271 -10.02 -0.36 1.02
CA LYS A 271 -10.02 -1.65 0.34
C LYS A 271 -9.32 -2.66 1.22
N GLN A 272 -9.99 -3.77 1.55
CA GLN A 272 -9.38 -4.83 2.32
C GLN A 272 -8.16 -5.41 1.61
N GLY A 273 -8.26 -5.62 0.30
CA GLY A 273 -7.20 -6.22 -0.50
C GLY A 273 -7.20 -7.75 -0.42
N ASP A 274 -6.29 -8.36 -1.17
CA ASP A 274 -6.17 -9.81 -1.33
C ASP A 274 -4.79 -10.35 -0.87
N ILE A 275 -4.07 -9.56 -0.09
CA ILE A 275 -2.81 -9.90 0.57
C ILE A 275 -2.99 -9.92 2.09
N MET A 276 -1.95 -10.29 2.84
CA MET A 276 -1.99 -10.28 4.29
C MET A 276 -2.32 -8.89 4.84
N GLY A 277 -3.09 -8.85 5.93
CA GLY A 277 -3.60 -7.63 6.55
C GLY A 277 -5.00 -7.23 6.06
N ASN A 278 -5.61 -6.29 6.76
CA ASN A 278 -6.97 -5.82 6.52
C ASN A 278 -6.94 -4.34 6.14
N GLY A 279 -6.62 -4.06 4.88
CA GLY A 279 -6.52 -2.71 4.35
C GLY A 279 -5.09 -2.36 3.89
N ASN A 280 -4.77 -2.83 2.68
CA ASN A 280 -3.55 -2.43 1.97
C ASN A 280 -3.98 -1.82 0.65
N TYR A 281 -3.90 -0.50 0.54
CA TYR A 281 -4.41 0.25 -0.61
C TYR A 281 -3.69 1.58 -0.81
N THR A 282 -3.88 2.17 -1.98
CA THR A 282 -3.23 3.42 -2.36
C THR A 282 -4.25 4.53 -2.62
N ILE A 283 -3.89 5.75 -2.23
CA ILE A 283 -4.65 6.96 -2.53
C ILE A 283 -3.75 7.93 -3.29
N GLY A 284 -4.17 8.32 -4.47
CA GLY A 284 -3.52 9.36 -5.27
C GLY A 284 -4.08 10.74 -4.97
N ILE A 285 -3.20 11.72 -4.81
CA ILE A 285 -3.56 13.13 -4.74
C ILE A 285 -3.34 13.71 -6.13
N MET A 286 -4.45 14.01 -6.82
CA MET A 286 -4.47 14.59 -8.16
C MET A 286 -4.60 16.10 -8.09
N GLN A 287 -3.76 16.81 -8.80
CA GLN A 287 -3.85 18.27 -8.91
C GLN A 287 -3.19 18.76 -10.19
N GLY A 288 -3.84 19.68 -10.91
CA GLY A 288 -3.35 20.17 -12.19
C GLY A 288 -3.28 19.11 -13.28
N GLY A 289 -4.11 18.07 -13.21
CA GLY A 289 -4.05 16.92 -14.11
C GLY A 289 -2.86 15.99 -13.89
N GLU A 290 -2.15 16.13 -12.78
CA GLU A 290 -0.98 15.32 -12.43
C GLU A 290 -1.18 14.57 -11.12
N LEU A 291 -0.61 13.38 -11.02
CA LEU A 291 -0.54 12.62 -9.77
C LEU A 291 0.64 13.14 -8.95
N ARG A 292 0.36 14.00 -7.99
CA ARG A 292 1.37 14.69 -7.17
C ARG A 292 1.94 13.80 -6.10
N ARG A 293 1.07 13.02 -5.44
CA ARG A 293 1.47 12.17 -4.31
C ARG A 293 0.66 10.88 -4.28
N VAL A 294 1.28 9.84 -3.77
CA VAL A 294 0.62 8.58 -3.43
C VAL A 294 0.78 8.33 -1.93
N ILE A 295 -0.33 8.09 -1.26
CA ILE A 295 -0.36 7.62 0.13
C ILE A 295 -0.60 6.12 0.10
N VAL A 296 0.36 5.36 0.60
CA VAL A 296 0.29 3.91 0.72
C VAL A 296 -0.20 3.56 2.13
N ASN A 297 -1.44 3.08 2.21
CA ASN A 297 -2.06 2.68 3.46
C ASN A 297 -1.80 1.19 3.69
N MET A 298 -1.36 0.80 4.88
CA MET A 298 -1.03 -0.59 5.17
C MET A 298 -1.43 -0.99 6.59
N ASP A 299 -2.02 -2.17 6.71
CA ASP A 299 -2.22 -2.83 8.00
C ASP A 299 -0.88 -3.36 8.52
N THR A 300 -0.55 -3.01 9.74
CA THR A 300 0.68 -3.45 10.43
C THR A 300 0.52 -4.79 11.15
N ASN A 301 -0.64 -5.43 11.04
CA ASN A 301 -0.95 -6.73 11.63
C ASN A 301 -0.72 -6.79 13.14
N GLY A 302 -0.85 -5.68 13.85
CA GLY A 302 -0.72 -5.63 15.29
C GLY A 302 -2.01 -6.05 15.99
N CYS A 303 -1.89 -6.87 17.04
CA CYS A 303 -3.00 -7.20 17.92
C CYS A 303 -2.50 -7.43 19.34
N THR A 304 -3.20 -6.86 20.32
CA THR A 304 -2.93 -7.08 21.74
C THR A 304 -3.79 -8.19 22.35
N GLY A 305 -4.87 -8.60 21.68
CA GLY A 305 -5.83 -9.59 22.14
C GLY A 305 -5.39 -11.03 21.94
N ALA A 306 -5.72 -11.88 22.91
CA ALA A 306 -5.24 -13.24 23.02
C ALA A 306 -5.83 -14.23 22.03
N SER A 307 -6.88 -13.94 21.29
CA SER A 307 -7.69 -14.97 20.63
C SER A 307 -8.30 -14.60 19.30
N GLN A 308 -8.06 -13.42 18.81
CA GLN A 308 -8.68 -12.98 17.56
C GLN A 308 -7.85 -13.44 16.37
N ALA A 309 -8.48 -14.21 15.50
CA ALA A 309 -7.95 -14.53 14.21
C ALA A 309 -8.58 -13.57 13.21
N SER A 310 -7.82 -12.66 12.65
CA SER A 310 -8.29 -12.00 11.44
C SER A 310 -8.18 -12.97 10.27
N LYS A 311 -9.15 -12.93 9.39
CA LYS A 311 -9.12 -13.73 8.16
C LYS A 311 -8.89 -12.75 7.02
N ASN A 312 -7.86 -13.01 6.27
CA ASN A 312 -7.67 -12.36 5.00
C ASN A 312 -7.59 -13.45 3.92
N ASN A 313 -8.43 -13.37 2.90
CA ASN A 313 -8.52 -14.34 1.81
C ASN A 313 -8.66 -15.80 2.28
N GLY A 314 -9.43 -16.04 3.34
CA GLY A 314 -9.61 -17.36 3.92
C GLY A 314 -8.41 -17.89 4.71
N GLN A 315 -7.34 -17.15 4.83
CA GLN A 315 -6.23 -17.46 5.73
C GLN A 315 -6.53 -16.91 7.12
N THR A 316 -6.38 -17.78 8.12
CA THR A 316 -6.50 -17.36 9.50
C THR A 316 -5.18 -16.74 9.94
N VAL A 317 -5.18 -15.45 10.14
CA VAL A 317 -4.06 -14.74 10.77
C VAL A 317 -4.26 -14.85 12.27
N HIS A 318 -3.44 -15.63 12.93
CA HIS A 318 -3.41 -15.66 14.38
C HIS A 318 -2.59 -14.45 14.85
N HIS A 319 -3.27 -13.39 15.21
CA HIS A 319 -2.67 -12.33 16.02
C HIS A 319 -2.37 -12.96 17.36
N GLY A 320 -1.19 -13.51 17.50
CA GLY A 320 -0.77 -14.18 18.71
C GLY A 320 -0.73 -13.21 19.86
N ASN A 321 -1.10 -13.70 20.97
CA ASN A 321 -0.91 -13.10 22.29
C ASN A 321 0.52 -12.63 22.45
N ASN A 322 0.76 -11.32 22.07
CA ASN A 322 2.04 -11.00 21.82
C ASN A 322 2.82 -10.21 22.75
N SER A 323 2.32 -9.44 23.52
CA SER A 323 3.05 -8.69 24.55
C SER A 323 3.76 -9.61 25.54
N TYR A 324 3.49 -10.90 25.55
CA TYR A 324 3.88 -11.78 26.64
C TYR A 324 4.31 -13.19 26.24
N GLY A 325 4.91 -13.34 25.06
CA GLY A 325 5.78 -14.49 24.84
C GLY A 325 5.15 -15.73 24.21
N LYS A 326 4.32 -15.54 23.20
CA LYS A 326 3.94 -16.68 22.34
C LYS A 326 4.30 -16.42 20.88
N PRO A 327 4.44 -17.46 20.07
CA PRO A 327 5.03 -17.32 18.75
C PRO A 327 4.19 -16.40 17.88
N PHE A 328 4.77 -15.32 17.54
CA PHE A 328 4.22 -14.25 16.74
C PHE A 328 4.25 -14.64 15.27
N GLY A 329 3.33 -15.42 14.82
CA GLY A 329 3.34 -15.83 13.41
C GLY A 329 2.93 -14.74 12.43
N THR A 330 2.43 -13.59 12.91
CA THR A 330 1.71 -12.66 12.03
C THR A 330 1.79 -11.19 12.40
N TYR A 331 2.60 -10.85 13.35
CA TYR A 331 2.83 -9.47 13.78
C TYR A 331 3.81 -8.78 12.83
N GLY A 332 3.52 -7.55 12.42
CA GLY A 332 4.35 -6.80 11.49
C GLY A 332 4.06 -7.08 10.01
N LEU A 333 4.73 -6.36 9.14
CA LEU A 333 4.52 -6.45 7.70
C LEU A 333 5.00 -7.80 7.15
N GLN A 334 4.15 -8.44 6.37
CA GLN A 334 4.41 -9.76 5.80
C GLN A 334 5.05 -9.68 4.41
N LYS A 335 5.62 -10.80 3.93
CA LYS A 335 6.36 -10.85 2.65
C LYS A 335 5.53 -10.42 1.44
N ASP A 336 4.27 -10.79 1.40
CA ASP A 336 3.36 -10.43 0.32
C ASP A 336 3.00 -8.94 0.37
N GLN A 337 2.86 -8.34 1.56
CA GLN A 337 2.71 -6.89 1.74
C GLN A 337 3.95 -6.15 1.26
N VAL A 338 5.16 -6.64 1.63
CA VAL A 338 6.43 -6.07 1.19
C VAL A 338 6.57 -6.13 -0.33
N LYS A 339 6.21 -7.27 -0.92
CA LYS A 339 6.18 -7.41 -2.38
C LYS A 339 5.18 -6.44 -3.00
N TRP A 340 3.98 -6.38 -2.45
CA TRP A 340 2.89 -5.55 -2.96
C TRP A 340 3.27 -4.06 -3.01
N PHE A 341 3.74 -3.48 -1.90
CA PHE A 341 4.07 -2.07 -1.93
C PHE A 341 5.24 -1.75 -2.86
N ASN A 342 6.25 -2.65 -2.94
CA ASN A 342 7.37 -2.47 -3.87
C ASN A 342 6.91 -2.50 -5.33
N ASP A 343 6.07 -3.47 -5.70
CA ASP A 343 5.58 -3.61 -7.07
C ASP A 343 4.63 -2.47 -7.43
N THR A 344 3.74 -2.09 -6.51
CA THR A 344 2.77 -1.00 -6.70
C THR A 344 3.46 0.33 -6.90
N VAL A 345 4.33 0.74 -5.98
CA VAL A 345 5.01 2.04 -6.07
C VAL A 345 5.93 2.10 -7.30
N LYS A 346 6.70 1.05 -7.57
CA LYS A 346 7.52 0.98 -8.79
C LYS A 346 6.67 0.99 -10.07
N GLY A 347 5.50 0.34 -10.02
CA GLY A 347 4.53 0.36 -11.12
C GLY A 347 4.05 1.78 -11.41
N ILE A 348 3.73 2.54 -10.38
CA ILE A 348 3.35 3.96 -10.50
C ILE A 348 4.53 4.79 -11.02
N GLN A 349 5.72 4.62 -10.45
CA GLN A 349 6.92 5.36 -10.81
C GLN A 349 7.39 5.11 -12.25
N LYS A 350 7.00 4.00 -12.86
CA LYS A 350 7.24 3.76 -14.28
C LYS A 350 6.57 4.83 -15.17
N PHE A 351 5.43 5.35 -14.74
CA PHE A 351 4.65 6.35 -15.49
C PHE A 351 4.76 7.76 -14.89
N VAL A 352 4.96 7.85 -13.57
CA VAL A 352 5.14 9.11 -12.82
C VAL A 352 6.41 9.01 -11.99
N PRO A 353 7.60 9.19 -12.60
CA PRO A 353 8.89 8.91 -11.94
C PRO A 353 9.15 9.73 -10.66
N ASP A 354 8.65 10.95 -10.61
CA ASP A 354 8.90 11.89 -9.51
C ASP A 354 7.75 11.97 -8.49
N VAL A 355 6.79 11.02 -8.57
CA VAL A 355 5.66 11.00 -7.64
C VAL A 355 6.16 10.93 -6.19
N LYS A 356 5.60 11.78 -5.33
CA LYS A 356 5.90 11.76 -3.89
C LYS A 356 5.19 10.59 -3.23
N VAL A 357 5.85 9.95 -2.27
CA VAL A 357 5.34 8.75 -1.60
C VAL A 357 5.30 8.95 -0.10
N SER A 358 4.15 8.65 0.50
CA SER A 358 3.95 8.58 1.95
C SER A 358 3.45 7.20 2.35
N PHE A 359 3.82 6.74 3.54
CA PHE A 359 3.21 5.57 4.16
C PHE A 359 2.34 5.97 5.34
N HIS A 360 1.17 5.34 5.43
CA HIS A 360 0.23 5.49 6.52
C HIS A 360 0.07 4.13 7.21
N LEU A 361 0.55 4.06 8.45
CA LEU A 361 0.70 2.86 9.26
C LEU A 361 0.13 3.12 10.66
N HIS A 362 -0.41 2.09 11.33
CA HIS A 362 -0.84 2.28 12.72
C HIS A 362 0.34 2.19 13.68
N ILE A 363 0.99 1.04 13.74
CA ILE A 363 2.13 0.83 14.64
C ILE A 363 3.40 1.36 14.01
N PRO A 364 4.16 2.22 14.71
CA PRO A 364 5.39 2.80 14.17
C PRO A 364 6.47 1.75 13.97
N MET A 365 7.27 1.95 12.92
CA MET A 365 8.43 1.12 12.63
C MET A 365 9.59 1.44 13.56
N ASN A 366 10.54 0.51 13.67
CA ASN A 366 11.78 0.70 14.43
C ASN A 366 12.53 1.99 14.03
N ALA A 367 12.58 2.28 12.74
CA ALA A 367 13.21 3.50 12.23
C ALA A 367 12.60 4.79 12.80
N ALA A 368 11.30 4.81 13.09
CA ALA A 368 10.65 5.94 13.74
C ALA A 368 11.17 6.11 15.18
N ALA A 369 11.25 5.01 15.95
CA ALA A 369 11.80 5.06 17.31
C ALA A 369 13.26 5.56 17.31
N GLU A 370 14.06 5.11 16.34
CA GLU A 370 15.44 5.58 16.18
C GLU A 370 15.48 7.07 15.81
N ALA A 371 14.63 7.53 14.90
CA ALA A 371 14.56 8.92 14.50
C ALA A 371 14.22 9.84 15.67
N PHE A 372 13.17 9.53 16.42
CA PHE A 372 12.76 10.30 17.60
C PHE A 372 13.84 10.28 18.70
N ASN A 373 14.47 9.14 18.92
CA ASN A 373 15.55 9.01 19.90
C ASN A 373 16.76 9.86 19.52
N ASN A 374 17.17 9.84 18.27
CA ASN A 374 18.30 10.61 17.80
C ASN A 374 18.00 12.11 17.79
N ALA A 375 16.79 12.51 17.37
CA ALA A 375 16.35 13.90 17.45
C ALA A 375 16.38 14.42 18.89
N TYR A 376 15.90 13.64 19.85
CA TYR A 376 15.96 14.01 21.25
C TYR A 376 17.41 14.14 21.74
N LYS A 377 18.27 13.20 21.39
CA LYS A 377 19.69 13.25 21.72
C LYS A 377 20.39 14.48 21.16
N ASP A 378 20.08 14.84 19.92
CA ASP A 378 20.64 16.02 19.25
C ASP A 378 20.23 17.32 19.99
N LEU A 379 19.00 17.37 20.49
CA LEU A 379 18.50 18.52 21.25
C LEU A 379 19.04 18.62 22.67
N THR A 380 19.21 17.51 23.37
CA THR A 380 19.51 17.48 24.80
C THR A 380 20.94 17.02 25.13
N GLY A 381 21.62 16.40 24.18
CA GLY A 381 22.90 15.72 24.41
C GLY A 381 22.79 14.41 25.19
N ASN A 382 21.59 14.02 25.60
CA ASN A 382 21.32 12.80 26.34
C ASN A 382 20.75 11.72 25.44
N ASN A 383 21.05 10.47 25.78
CA ASN A 383 20.40 9.33 25.15
C ASN A 383 19.21 8.89 26.00
N PRO A 384 17.97 9.17 25.58
CA PRO A 384 16.80 8.96 26.43
C PRO A 384 16.38 7.51 26.57
N VAL A 385 16.85 6.64 25.70
CA VAL A 385 16.38 5.27 25.63
C VAL A 385 17.47 4.30 26.02
N ALA A 386 17.10 3.33 26.85
CA ALA A 386 17.94 2.17 27.05
C ALA A 386 18.27 1.56 25.69
N SER A 387 19.56 1.46 25.37
CA SER A 387 20.06 0.95 24.10
C SER A 387 19.35 -0.35 23.71
N VAL A 388 19.07 -0.48 22.42
CA VAL A 388 18.84 -1.78 21.78
C VAL A 388 19.84 -2.77 22.40
N ASN A 389 19.36 -3.89 22.92
CA ASN A 389 20.25 -4.84 23.55
C ASN A 389 21.31 -5.32 22.54
N ALA A 390 22.42 -5.88 23.03
CA ALA A 390 23.57 -6.32 22.22
C ALA A 390 23.21 -7.36 21.13
N ALA A 391 21.97 -7.89 21.12
CA ALA A 391 21.45 -8.80 20.12
C ALA A 391 20.63 -8.09 19.03
N GLY A 392 20.56 -6.76 19.05
CA GLY A 392 19.74 -5.99 18.09
C GLY A 392 18.23 -6.20 18.27
N LYS A 393 17.82 -6.73 19.42
CA LYS A 393 16.41 -6.93 19.74
C LYS A 393 15.96 -5.84 20.68
N PHE A 394 14.82 -5.22 20.38
CA PHE A 394 14.03 -4.60 21.41
C PHE A 394 13.55 -5.74 22.32
N GLY A 395 14.24 -5.92 23.44
CA GLY A 395 13.93 -7.04 24.31
C GLY A 395 12.61 -6.84 25.01
N ASN A 396 11.81 -7.88 25.09
CA ASN A 396 10.67 -7.98 26.00
C ASN A 396 11.04 -7.88 27.49
N THR A 397 12.29 -7.66 27.81
CA THR A 397 12.73 -7.47 29.17
C THR A 397 12.64 -6.00 29.52
N ALA A 398 11.58 -5.67 30.25
CA ALA A 398 11.39 -4.39 30.91
C ALA A 398 11.75 -3.20 29.99
N VAL A 399 10.95 -3.02 28.96
CA VAL A 399 10.97 -1.75 28.23
C VAL A 399 10.72 -0.67 29.25
N THR A 400 11.77 0.03 29.58
CA THR A 400 11.67 1.18 30.44
C THR A 400 10.91 2.21 29.62
N ARG A 401 9.65 2.41 29.95
CA ARG A 401 8.87 3.53 29.43
C ARG A 401 9.62 4.78 29.81
N VAL A 402 10.13 5.48 28.82
CA VAL A 402 10.79 6.75 29.06
C VAL A 402 9.76 7.82 28.75
N LEU A 403 9.41 8.54 29.79
CA LEU A 403 8.48 9.65 29.70
C LEU A 403 9.25 10.89 29.27
N TYR A 404 8.89 11.44 28.12
CA TYR A 404 9.38 12.74 27.67
C TYR A 404 8.23 13.73 27.63
N PRO A 405 7.96 14.43 28.72
CA PRO A 405 7.00 15.52 28.70
C PRO A 405 7.53 16.70 27.87
N GLU A 406 8.74 16.56 27.34
CA GLU A 406 9.43 17.60 26.63
C GLU A 406 9.10 17.54 25.14
N ARG A 407 8.84 18.69 24.60
CA ARG A 407 8.71 18.95 23.18
C ARG A 407 10.03 18.68 22.48
N ILE A 408 10.05 17.82 21.45
CA ILE A 408 11.19 17.68 20.55
C ILE A 408 11.09 18.63 19.35
N ALA A 409 10.03 19.41 19.27
CA ALA A 409 9.86 20.44 18.28
C ALA A 409 11.03 21.45 18.30
N GLY A 410 11.50 21.80 17.12
CA GLY A 410 12.66 22.67 16.94
C GLY A 410 13.97 21.92 16.73
N HIS A 411 13.93 20.59 16.54
CA HIS A 411 15.06 19.83 16.04
C HIS A 411 15.44 20.28 14.62
N VAL A 412 14.43 20.41 13.77
CA VAL A 412 14.53 21.00 12.43
C VAL A 412 13.37 21.99 12.25
N ASP A 413 13.50 22.92 11.34
CA ASP A 413 12.39 23.83 11.00
C ASP A 413 11.16 23.03 10.57
N GLY A 414 10.01 23.36 11.15
CA GLY A 414 8.75 22.65 10.93
C GLY A 414 8.50 21.42 11.82
N ASP A 415 9.40 21.13 12.77
CA ASP A 415 9.12 20.13 13.78
C ASP A 415 8.12 20.65 14.81
N ILE A 416 7.13 19.81 15.17
CA ILE A 416 6.01 20.16 16.06
C ILE A 416 5.69 19.05 17.05
N GLY A 417 4.83 19.37 18.01
CA GLY A 417 4.19 18.41 18.89
C GLY A 417 5.03 17.97 20.07
N THR A 418 4.58 16.94 20.73
CA THR A 418 5.15 16.42 21.97
C THR A 418 5.40 14.93 21.86
N LEU A 419 6.57 14.49 22.24
CA LEU A 419 6.88 13.09 22.48
C LEU A 419 6.81 12.83 23.99
N TYR A 420 5.79 12.13 24.42
CA TYR A 420 5.58 11.80 25.84
C TYR A 420 6.13 10.42 26.19
N TRP A 421 5.98 9.47 25.26
CA TRP A 421 6.51 8.13 25.37
C TRP A 421 7.28 7.77 24.12
N LEU A 422 8.51 7.30 24.29
CA LEU A 422 9.17 6.54 23.27
C LEU A 422 9.03 5.06 23.61
N TRP A 423 7.98 4.45 23.05
CA TRP A 423 7.72 3.05 23.27
C TRP A 423 8.63 2.23 22.36
N GLN A 424 9.43 1.35 22.95
CA GLN A 424 10.28 0.42 22.20
C GLN A 424 9.77 -1.02 22.25
N GLY A 425 8.63 -1.25 22.87
CA GLY A 425 8.10 -2.58 23.10
C GLY A 425 7.36 -3.20 21.92
N ASP A 426 6.75 -2.36 21.08
CA ASP A 426 5.89 -2.81 19.98
C ASP A 426 6.23 -2.17 18.63
N PRO A 427 7.50 -1.84 18.30
CA PRO A 427 7.80 -1.48 16.93
C PRO A 427 7.42 -2.66 16.06
N VAL A 428 6.75 -2.38 14.96
CA VAL A 428 6.51 -3.41 13.95
C VAL A 428 7.88 -3.97 13.55
N PRO A 429 8.15 -5.25 13.80
CA PRO A 429 9.38 -5.84 13.32
C PRO A 429 9.39 -5.68 11.80
N ASP A 430 10.47 -5.22 11.26
CA ASP A 430 10.62 -5.01 9.82
C ASP A 430 10.34 -6.28 9.02
N PHE A 431 10.49 -7.44 9.64
CA PHE A 431 10.33 -8.70 8.95
C PHE A 431 10.06 -9.87 9.89
N TRP A 432 9.04 -10.67 9.55
CA TRP A 432 8.83 -11.99 10.12
C TRP A 432 9.27 -13.04 9.11
N ASP A 433 10.22 -13.87 9.49
CA ASP A 433 10.51 -15.02 8.67
C ASP A 433 9.40 -16.09 8.81
N THR A 434 9.30 -16.95 7.80
CA THR A 434 8.33 -18.04 7.78
C THR A 434 8.59 -19.13 8.83
N ALA A 435 9.66 -19.04 9.58
CA ALA A 435 10.05 -19.98 10.63
C ALA A 435 9.56 -19.57 12.01
N GLY A 436 8.82 -18.45 12.14
CA GLY A 436 8.32 -17.97 13.42
C GLY A 436 9.41 -17.43 14.35
N VAL A 437 10.57 -17.16 13.82
CA VAL A 437 11.65 -16.48 14.54
C VAL A 437 11.37 -14.99 14.43
N HIS A 438 11.45 -14.27 15.55
CA HIS A 438 11.29 -12.83 15.61
C HIS A 438 12.12 -12.14 14.55
N GLY A 439 11.49 -11.26 13.78
CA GLY A 439 12.16 -10.42 12.81
C GLY A 439 13.33 -9.69 13.46
N THR A 440 14.38 -9.54 12.72
CA THR A 440 15.48 -8.70 13.13
C THR A 440 15.03 -7.25 13.07
N VAL A 441 15.41 -6.49 14.08
CA VAL A 441 15.18 -5.04 14.14
C VAL A 441 16.28 -4.39 13.28
N ASP A 442 16.22 -4.59 11.97
CA ASP A 442 17.32 -4.24 11.07
C ASP A 442 16.97 -3.16 10.04
N ASN A 443 15.78 -2.59 10.16
CA ASN A 443 15.27 -1.56 9.25
C ASN A 443 15.25 -1.98 7.75
N THR A 444 15.25 -3.28 7.45
CA THR A 444 15.31 -3.77 6.06
C THR A 444 14.09 -3.31 5.25
N ILE A 445 12.89 -3.40 5.81
CA ILE A 445 11.65 -2.98 5.14
C ILE A 445 11.62 -1.46 5.01
N PHE A 446 11.95 -0.74 6.08
CA PHE A 446 12.07 0.70 6.05
C PHE A 446 13.03 1.18 4.96
N ASN A 447 14.20 0.54 4.83
CA ASN A 447 15.17 0.88 3.79
C ASN A 447 14.62 0.63 2.38
N GLN A 448 13.77 -0.37 2.18
CA GLN A 448 13.08 -0.59 0.92
C GLN A 448 12.06 0.54 0.64
N MET A 449 11.26 0.92 1.64
CA MET A 449 10.34 2.05 1.52
C MET A 449 11.07 3.36 1.22
N LYS A 450 12.18 3.63 1.93
CA LYS A 450 13.04 4.79 1.67
C LYS A 450 13.59 4.79 0.24
N ALA A 451 14.00 3.63 -0.28
CA ALA A 451 14.52 3.48 -1.64
C ALA A 451 13.45 3.75 -2.73
N LEU A 452 12.16 3.73 -2.38
CA LEU A 452 11.06 4.14 -3.25
C LEU A 452 10.82 5.66 -3.26
N GLY A 453 11.66 6.45 -2.61
CA GLY A 453 11.49 7.91 -2.53
C GLY A 453 10.47 8.35 -1.47
N THR A 454 10.19 7.51 -0.47
CA THR A 454 9.31 7.86 0.64
C THR A 454 9.89 9.02 1.42
N ASP A 455 9.07 10.05 1.60
CA ASP A 455 9.44 11.27 2.33
C ASP A 455 8.73 11.43 3.67
N SER A 456 7.73 10.57 3.96
CA SER A 456 6.94 10.69 5.19
C SER A 456 6.26 9.39 5.61
N PHE A 457 6.14 9.25 6.92
CA PHE A 457 5.41 8.18 7.60
C PHE A 457 4.45 8.77 8.61
N PHE A 458 3.20 8.34 8.56
CA PHE A 458 2.13 8.70 9.49
C PHE A 458 1.80 7.51 10.38
N PHE A 459 1.76 7.73 11.70
CA PHE A 459 1.53 6.70 12.71
C PHE A 459 0.42 7.07 13.70
N GLY A 460 -0.19 6.05 14.30
CA GLY A 460 -1.03 6.11 15.50
C GLY A 460 -0.40 5.40 16.69
N HIS A 461 -1.17 4.58 17.40
CA HIS A 461 -0.77 3.64 18.46
C HIS A 461 -0.31 4.26 19.78
N MET A 462 0.36 5.38 19.75
CA MET A 462 0.93 6.01 20.93
C MET A 462 0.13 7.28 21.31
N HIS A 463 -0.96 7.08 22.03
CA HIS A 463 -1.98 8.10 22.34
C HIS A 463 -1.45 9.36 23.03
N SER A 464 -0.31 9.26 23.68
CA SER A 464 0.37 10.37 24.33
C SER A 464 1.34 11.13 23.45
N ASN A 465 1.52 10.70 22.21
CA ASN A 465 2.43 11.33 21.26
C ASN A 465 1.66 12.13 20.22
N SER A 466 2.20 13.29 19.87
CA SER A 466 1.76 14.11 18.76
C SER A 466 2.95 14.65 17.96
N ALA A 467 4.13 14.11 18.22
CA ALA A 467 5.37 14.61 17.65
C ALA A 467 5.44 14.33 16.14
N SER A 468 5.80 15.36 15.40
CA SER A 468 6.16 15.29 13.98
C SER A 468 7.53 15.90 13.80
N ILE A 469 8.48 15.13 13.29
CA ILE A 469 9.86 15.56 13.07
C ILE A 469 10.35 15.18 11.68
N VAL A 470 11.30 15.94 11.15
CA VAL A 470 12.08 15.54 9.98
C VAL A 470 13.43 15.01 10.45
N TYR A 471 13.73 13.78 10.14
CA TYR A 471 15.00 13.15 10.44
C TYR A 471 15.55 12.43 9.20
N ASP A 472 16.79 12.70 8.84
CA ASP A 472 17.44 12.18 7.63
C ASP A 472 16.59 12.40 6.35
N GLY A 473 15.95 13.57 6.25
CA GLY A 473 15.11 13.97 5.11
C GLY A 473 13.74 13.30 5.05
N ILE A 474 13.35 12.54 6.08
CA ILE A 474 12.08 11.84 6.17
C ILE A 474 11.28 12.38 7.35
N ARG A 475 10.00 12.68 7.14
CA ARG A 475 9.08 13.05 8.21
C ARG A 475 8.53 11.80 8.90
N PHE A 476 8.69 11.76 10.20
CA PHE A 476 8.08 10.77 11.10
C PHE A 476 7.04 11.48 11.96
N GLN A 477 5.79 11.06 11.89
CA GLN A 477 4.69 11.79 12.51
C GLN A 477 3.71 10.88 13.23
N TYR A 478 3.53 11.12 14.53
CA TYR A 478 2.38 10.63 15.27
C TYR A 478 1.20 11.56 15.05
N GLY A 479 0.02 11.02 14.77
CA GLY A 479 -1.22 11.76 14.70
C GLY A 479 -1.65 12.25 16.08
N GLN A 480 -2.13 13.49 16.17
CA GLN A 480 -2.77 13.98 17.41
C GLN A 480 -4.02 13.16 17.70
N LYS A 481 -4.16 12.68 18.93
CA LYS A 481 -5.35 11.94 19.37
C LYS A 481 -6.60 12.82 19.25
N CYS A 482 -7.67 12.25 18.71
CA CYS A 482 -8.90 12.98 18.42
C CYS A 482 -10.02 12.73 19.44
N SER A 483 -9.76 11.96 20.49
CA SER A 483 -10.73 11.62 21.53
C SER A 483 -10.11 11.63 22.92
N THR A 484 -10.97 11.59 23.94
CA THR A 484 -10.55 11.44 25.33
C THR A 484 -10.73 10.02 25.87
N TYR A 485 -11.08 9.07 25.01
CA TYR A 485 -11.09 7.67 25.37
C TYR A 485 -9.69 7.16 25.67
N ASP A 486 -9.59 6.25 26.62
CA ASP A 486 -8.33 5.75 27.14
C ASP A 486 -7.42 6.89 27.62
N THR A 487 -6.13 6.79 27.44
CA THR A 487 -5.19 7.79 27.88
C THR A 487 -5.00 8.89 26.84
N THR A 488 -5.02 10.16 27.27
CA THR A 488 -4.75 11.31 26.41
C THR A 488 -3.93 12.36 27.13
N GLN A 489 -3.40 13.32 26.38
CA GLN A 489 -2.71 14.48 26.95
C GLN A 489 -3.70 15.53 27.42
N PHE A 490 -3.35 16.27 28.46
CA PHE A 490 -4.13 17.39 28.95
C PHE A 490 -3.27 18.43 29.67
N ILE A 491 -3.78 19.63 29.76
CA ILE A 491 -3.22 20.73 30.56
C ILE A 491 -3.95 20.78 31.90
N LYS A 492 -3.19 20.84 33.00
CA LYS A 492 -3.69 21.06 34.34
C LYS A 492 -3.91 22.54 34.62
N ASP A 493 -4.63 22.87 35.71
CA ASP A 493 -4.88 24.26 36.16
C ASP A 493 -3.60 25.05 36.42
N ASP A 494 -2.51 24.39 36.78
CA ASP A 494 -1.19 25.01 36.95
C ASP A 494 -0.44 25.26 35.64
N GLY A 495 -1.06 24.93 34.51
CA GLY A 495 -0.49 25.05 33.17
C GLY A 495 0.47 23.92 32.79
N SER A 496 0.71 22.94 33.63
CA SER A 496 1.55 21.79 33.29
C SER A 496 0.81 20.82 32.36
N ILE A 497 1.57 20.23 31.40
CA ILE A 497 1.05 19.16 30.56
C ILE A 497 1.24 17.83 31.28
N SER A 498 0.18 17.04 31.28
CA SER A 498 0.16 15.69 31.80
C SER A 498 -0.54 14.76 30.84
N TYR A 499 -0.66 13.50 31.22
CA TYR A 499 -1.21 12.45 30.39
C TYR A 499 -1.89 11.41 31.29
N GLY A 500 -3.04 10.93 30.88
CA GLY A 500 -3.82 9.95 31.63
C GLY A 500 -5.27 9.86 31.17
N ASN A 501 -6.09 9.18 31.96
CA ASN A 501 -7.52 9.10 31.72
C ASN A 501 -8.20 10.44 32.07
N ILE A 502 -9.14 10.84 31.24
CA ILE A 502 -9.98 12.00 31.43
C ILE A 502 -11.40 11.52 31.70
N TYR A 503 -12.04 12.17 32.65
CA TYR A 503 -13.43 11.99 33.05
C TYR A 503 -14.17 13.29 32.83
N TYR A 504 -15.50 13.26 32.85
CA TYR A 504 -16.32 14.45 32.74
C TYR A 504 -17.25 14.55 33.93
N ASP A 505 -17.41 15.74 34.48
CA ASP A 505 -18.39 16.01 35.51
C ASP A 505 -19.81 16.23 34.93
N ALA A 506 -20.77 16.48 35.80
CA ALA A 506 -22.16 16.70 35.38
C ALA A 506 -22.36 17.95 34.49
N GLU A 507 -21.42 18.87 34.51
CA GLU A 507 -21.38 20.08 33.69
C GLU A 507 -20.62 19.89 32.40
N GLY A 508 -20.09 18.68 32.13
CA GLY A 508 -19.32 18.33 30.93
C GLY A 508 -17.87 18.87 30.93
N ARG A 509 -17.33 19.19 32.10
CA ARG A 509 -15.94 19.64 32.24
C ARG A 509 -15.01 18.45 32.45
N ALA A 510 -13.89 18.45 31.75
CA ALA A 510 -12.88 17.39 31.88
C ALA A 510 -12.20 17.45 33.27
N THR A 511 -12.07 16.31 33.92
CA THR A 511 -11.60 16.20 35.29
C THR A 511 -10.87 14.88 35.55
N ASN A 512 -10.22 14.75 36.73
CA ASN A 512 -9.73 13.48 37.22
C ASN A 512 -10.88 12.59 37.74
N TYR A 513 -10.57 11.36 38.12
CA TYR A 513 -11.56 10.37 38.58
C TYR A 513 -12.49 10.83 39.70
N ASP A 514 -12.02 11.58 40.67
CA ASP A 514 -12.79 12.03 41.82
C ASP A 514 -13.39 13.43 41.67
N GLY A 515 -13.18 14.09 40.51
CA GLY A 515 -13.76 15.40 40.22
C GLY A 515 -13.10 16.57 40.96
N THR A 516 -11.89 16.37 41.48
CA THR A 516 -11.18 17.37 42.28
C THR A 516 -10.20 18.23 41.51
N GLU A 517 -9.76 17.76 40.34
CA GLU A 517 -8.87 18.50 39.44
C GLU A 517 -9.54 18.64 38.06
N PHE A 518 -9.43 19.82 37.47
CA PHE A 518 -9.95 20.09 36.14
C PHE A 518 -8.82 20.10 35.11
N PHE A 519 -9.17 19.67 33.89
CA PHE A 519 -8.21 19.51 32.82
C PHE A 519 -8.70 20.19 31.53
N THR A 520 -7.75 20.61 30.70
CA THR A 520 -8.01 20.95 29.31
C THR A 520 -7.46 19.83 28.44
N PRO A 521 -8.30 18.95 27.86
CA PRO A 521 -7.81 17.88 27.00
C PRO A 521 -7.09 18.44 25.79
N LEU A 522 -5.97 17.82 25.42
CA LEU A 522 -5.26 18.09 24.18
C LEU A 522 -5.71 17.09 23.13
N VAL A 523 -6.86 17.34 22.54
CA VAL A 523 -7.47 16.53 21.49
C VAL A 523 -7.71 17.35 20.25
N GLY A 524 -7.70 16.71 19.08
CA GLY A 524 -7.89 17.38 17.80
C GLY A 524 -7.30 16.58 16.65
N GLY A 525 -6.48 17.20 15.80
CA GLY A 525 -5.86 16.53 14.68
C GLY A 525 -4.55 17.19 14.23
N THR A 526 -3.74 16.43 13.52
CA THR A 526 -2.54 16.97 12.86
C THR A 526 -2.86 17.31 11.41
N VAL A 527 -2.66 18.55 11.06
CA VAL A 527 -2.96 19.10 9.73
C VAL A 527 -1.70 19.15 8.90
N ASN A 528 -1.77 18.56 7.71
CA ASN A 528 -0.66 18.43 6.78
C ASN A 528 -0.98 19.16 5.48
N PRO A 529 -0.59 20.45 5.33
CA PRO A 529 -0.67 21.12 4.05
C PRO A 529 0.36 20.54 3.08
N MET A 530 -0.02 20.41 1.83
CA MET A 530 0.86 19.97 0.76
C MET A 530 1.05 21.11 -0.25
N ASP A 531 2.24 21.26 -0.80
CA ASP A 531 2.47 22.21 -1.86
C ASP A 531 1.79 21.75 -3.15
N LYS A 532 0.95 22.60 -3.70
CA LYS A 532 0.10 22.29 -4.86
C LYS A 532 0.88 22.02 -6.15
N ASP A 533 2.08 22.60 -6.28
CA ASP A 533 2.86 22.52 -7.51
C ASP A 533 3.87 21.35 -7.47
N THR A 534 4.38 21.03 -6.27
CA THR A 534 5.44 20.01 -6.10
C THR A 534 4.98 18.72 -5.47
N GLY A 535 3.84 18.72 -4.79
CA GLY A 535 3.37 17.58 -3.99
C GLY A 535 4.17 17.34 -2.71
N GLU A 536 5.05 18.27 -2.32
CA GLU A 536 5.83 18.18 -1.09
C GLU A 536 5.02 18.62 0.13
N TRP A 537 5.27 17.99 1.28
CA TRP A 537 4.65 18.43 2.51
C TRP A 537 5.21 19.78 2.95
N LYS A 538 4.32 20.70 3.29
CA LYS A 538 4.65 21.91 4.05
C LYS A 538 4.75 21.59 5.54
N ASN A 539 5.09 22.59 6.35
CA ASN A 539 5.14 22.39 7.79
C ASN A 539 3.76 22.03 8.35
N PRO A 540 3.62 20.89 9.01
CA PRO A 540 2.36 20.52 9.65
C PRO A 540 2.09 21.40 10.87
N TYR A 541 0.84 21.42 11.30
CA TYR A 541 0.46 22.00 12.58
C TYR A 541 -0.58 21.13 13.27
N ILE A 542 -0.70 21.28 14.59
CA ILE A 542 -1.74 20.59 15.36
C ILE A 542 -2.86 21.58 15.65
N TYR A 543 -4.07 21.22 15.25
CA TYR A 543 -5.27 21.88 15.71
C TYR A 543 -5.75 21.19 16.99
N TYR A 544 -5.94 21.96 18.04
CA TYR A 544 -6.49 21.48 19.30
C TYR A 544 -7.91 22.00 19.48
N CYS A 545 -8.87 21.05 19.57
CA CYS A 545 -10.22 21.35 19.98
C CYS A 545 -10.21 21.50 21.49
N THR A 546 -10.66 22.49 22.04
CA THR A 546 -11.00 22.54 23.47
C THR A 546 -11.07 23.94 23.93
N GLY A 547 -12.24 24.46 23.90
CA GLY A 547 -12.61 25.66 24.66
C GLY A 547 -11.87 26.94 24.29
N ALA A 548 -10.88 26.86 23.46
CA ALA A 548 -10.08 28.00 23.08
C ALA A 548 -9.75 28.13 21.60
N GLY A 549 -9.94 27.10 20.77
CA GLY A 549 -9.64 27.16 19.33
C GLY A 549 -8.28 27.80 19.05
N LYS A 550 -7.30 27.59 19.92
CA LYS A 550 -6.04 28.31 19.87
C LYS A 550 -4.90 27.31 19.86
N GLU A 551 -4.00 27.58 18.96
CA GLU A 551 -2.68 26.95 18.97
C GLU A 551 -2.05 27.09 20.36
N VAL A 552 -1.67 25.97 20.95
CA VAL A 552 -0.98 25.98 22.25
C VAL A 552 0.40 26.60 22.03
N ASP A 553 0.69 27.71 22.72
CA ASP A 553 2.04 28.30 22.70
C ASP A 553 3.03 27.40 23.44
N TRP A 554 3.62 26.50 22.72
CA TRP A 554 4.62 25.58 23.25
C TRP A 554 5.91 26.25 23.71
N ALA A 555 6.16 27.50 23.32
CA ALA A 555 7.36 28.22 23.75
C ALA A 555 7.39 28.45 25.27
N GLN A 556 6.22 28.59 25.91
CA GLN A 556 6.13 28.75 27.36
C GLN A 556 6.52 27.47 28.13
N TYR A 557 6.42 26.28 27.50
CA TYR A 557 6.74 25.00 28.15
C TYR A 557 8.21 24.59 28.03
N LYS A 558 8.99 25.25 27.18
CA LYS A 558 10.44 25.03 27.07
C LYS A 558 11.23 25.40 28.32
N LYS A 559 10.65 26.16 29.25
CA LYS A 559 11.36 26.71 30.42
C LYS A 559 11.24 25.88 31.70
N ALA A 560 10.35 24.90 31.76
CA ALA A 560 10.10 24.17 32.99
C ALA A 560 11.06 23.02 33.27
N SER A 561 11.94 22.69 32.34
CA SER A 561 12.85 21.54 32.38
C SER A 561 14.33 21.89 32.33
N ALA A 562 14.71 23.14 32.57
CA ALA A 562 16.11 23.57 32.66
C ALA A 562 16.65 23.50 34.10
#